data_2ff7fb848b4a4b22d327ed02a02dde74
#
_entry.id   2ff7fb848b4a4b22d327ed02a02dde74
#
_cell.length_a   1.000
_cell.length_b   1.000
_cell.length_c   1.000
_cell.angle_alpha   90.00
_cell.angle_beta   90.00
_cell.angle_gamma   90.00
#
_symmetry.space_group_name_H-M   'P 1'
#
loop_
_entity.id
_entity.type
_entity.pdbx_description
1 polymer ?
#
loop_
_entity_poly.entity_id
_entity_poly.type
_entity_poly.pdbx_seq_one_letter_code
_entity_poly.pdbx_strand_id
1 'polypeptide(L)'
;LKMWKEFVPVKEAAPVKRLLEPEDKKPAFWSKLLNSTQKLSIAFVYDKKPDTSSWLYAHELGRLHLEEVFPEKVETRCYIGDVERAASDGNQVIFTTTPLLMPDSLKAALKYPEVQILNCSLNYAWKSIPTYYARMYEVKFLTGLIAGSMAKGENIGYETDYPIYGNIANINAFAIGVAMVNPNIKIYLNWTSGKEDKKTADTEQLAVVSAKDMISADGYNR
;
A
#
# COMPACT_ATOMS: atom_id res chain seq x y z
N LEU A 1 0.68 -7.75 29.30
CA LEU A 1 -0.38 -8.76 29.59
C LEU A 1 -1.62 -8.15 30.24
N LYS A 2 -1.52 -7.06 31.03
CA LYS A 2 -2.70 -6.37 31.57
C LYS A 2 -3.51 -5.62 30.51
N MET A 3 -2.88 -5.07 29.47
CA MET A 3 -3.56 -4.37 28.36
C MET A 3 -4.47 -5.27 27.51
N TRP A 4 -4.17 -6.57 27.41
CA TRP A 4 -5.01 -7.53 26.66
C TRP A 4 -6.35 -7.83 27.33
N LYS A 5 -6.48 -7.64 28.62
CA LYS A 5 -7.76 -7.89 29.33
C LYS A 5 -8.80 -6.78 29.15
N GLU A 6 -8.36 -5.61 28.65
CA GLU A 6 -9.22 -4.46 28.40
C GLU A 6 -9.56 -4.28 26.91
N PHE A 7 -9.15 -5.23 26.05
CA PHE A 7 -9.50 -5.19 24.64
C PHE A 7 -10.99 -5.49 24.50
N VAL A 8 -11.79 -4.44 24.31
CA VAL A 8 -13.19 -4.59 23.91
C VAL A 8 -13.20 -5.22 22.52
N PRO A 9 -13.81 -6.42 22.31
CA PRO A 9 -13.89 -7.00 20.99
C PRO A 9 -14.56 -6.00 20.07
N VAL A 10 -13.87 -5.62 18.97
CA VAL A 10 -14.46 -4.80 17.93
C VAL A 10 -15.69 -5.53 17.44
N LYS A 11 -16.88 -4.96 17.66
CA LYS A 11 -18.11 -5.45 17.03
C LYS A 11 -17.81 -5.62 15.56
N GLU A 12 -18.27 -6.73 14.99
CA GLU A 12 -18.05 -7.18 13.62
C GLU A 12 -17.71 -6.04 12.66
N ALA A 13 -16.54 -6.11 12.04
CA ALA A 13 -16.13 -5.13 11.04
C ALA A 13 -17.26 -5.02 10.02
N ALA A 14 -17.77 -3.82 9.83
CA ALA A 14 -18.80 -3.58 8.82
C ALA A 14 -18.30 -4.13 7.48
N PRO A 15 -19.12 -4.88 6.75
CA PRO A 15 -18.69 -5.48 5.48
C PRO A 15 -18.09 -4.39 4.57
N VAL A 16 -17.01 -4.72 3.87
CA VAL A 16 -16.24 -3.81 3.00
C VAL A 16 -17.14 -3.00 2.07
N LYS A 17 -18.28 -3.54 1.67
CA LYS A 17 -19.31 -2.82 0.92
C LYS A 17 -19.77 -1.50 1.56
N ARG A 18 -19.84 -1.42 2.89
CA ARG A 18 -20.24 -0.19 3.60
C ARG A 18 -19.16 0.90 3.62
N LEU A 19 -17.90 0.52 3.47
CA LEU A 19 -16.80 1.47 3.36
C LEU A 19 -16.74 2.15 1.97
N LEU A 20 -17.40 1.54 0.98
CA LEU A 20 -17.49 2.04 -0.40
C LEU A 20 -18.84 2.71 -0.71
N GLU A 21 -19.82 2.60 0.19
CA GLU A 21 -21.05 3.40 0.09
C GLU A 21 -20.68 4.85 0.44
N PRO A 22 -20.89 5.80 -0.47
CA PRO A 22 -20.62 7.20 -0.17
C PRO A 22 -21.54 7.64 0.97
N GLU A 23 -20.95 8.05 2.10
CA GLU A 23 -21.70 8.81 3.10
C GLU A 23 -22.36 10.01 2.41
N ASP A 24 -23.57 10.37 2.81
CA ASP A 24 -24.44 11.38 2.19
C ASP A 24 -23.85 12.80 2.08
N LYS A 25 -22.61 13.02 2.51
CA LYS A 25 -21.85 14.26 2.34
C LYS A 25 -20.71 14.06 1.35
N LYS A 26 -21.05 13.97 0.07
CA LYS A 26 -20.05 13.99 -1.02
C LYS A 26 -19.35 15.35 -1.03
N PRO A 27 -18.00 15.42 -1.02
CA PRO A 27 -17.30 16.65 -1.37
C PRO A 27 -17.81 17.17 -2.71
N ALA A 28 -18.05 18.48 -2.83
CA ALA A 28 -18.70 19.09 -4.00
C ALA A 28 -18.02 18.74 -5.35
N PHE A 29 -16.73 18.43 -5.32
CA PHE A 29 -15.96 17.96 -6.46
C PHE A 29 -16.44 16.59 -6.98
N TRP A 30 -16.57 15.61 -6.09
CA TRP A 30 -17.01 14.26 -6.46
C TRP A 30 -18.47 14.20 -6.92
N SER A 31 -19.34 15.07 -6.39
CA SER A 31 -20.73 15.12 -6.80
C SER A 31 -20.90 15.63 -8.24
N LYS A 32 -20.08 16.58 -8.68
CA LYS A 32 -20.07 17.06 -10.08
C LYS A 32 -19.56 15.96 -11.04
N LEU A 33 -18.54 15.23 -10.64
CA LEU A 33 -17.92 14.20 -11.46
C LEU A 33 -18.84 12.96 -11.63
N LEU A 34 -19.51 12.55 -10.56
CA LEU A 34 -20.37 11.36 -10.56
C LEU A 34 -21.75 11.56 -11.18
N ASN A 35 -22.16 12.81 -11.40
CA ASN A 35 -23.43 13.15 -12.09
C ASN A 35 -23.26 13.37 -13.60
N SER A 36 -22.04 13.23 -14.12
CA SER A 36 -21.75 13.24 -15.56
C SER A 36 -22.20 11.92 -16.18
N THR A 37 -22.77 11.99 -17.38
CA THR A 37 -23.03 10.81 -18.24
C THR A 37 -21.74 10.18 -18.77
N GLN A 38 -20.62 10.89 -18.66
CA GLN A 38 -19.30 10.42 -19.06
C GLN A 38 -18.61 9.71 -17.89
N LYS A 39 -18.02 8.55 -18.16
CA LYS A 39 -17.21 7.81 -17.18
C LYS A 39 -16.03 8.65 -16.73
N LEU A 40 -15.70 8.56 -15.43
CA LEU A 40 -14.49 9.15 -14.87
C LEU A 40 -13.28 8.31 -15.32
N SER A 41 -12.36 8.93 -16.04
CA SER A 41 -11.11 8.26 -16.47
C SER A 41 -10.05 8.41 -15.39
N ILE A 42 -9.58 7.26 -14.88
CA ILE A 42 -8.64 7.17 -13.76
C ILE A 42 -7.40 6.41 -14.20
N ALA A 43 -6.21 6.98 -13.99
CA ALA A 43 -4.94 6.30 -14.23
C ALA A 43 -4.31 5.83 -12.91
N PHE A 44 -3.72 4.64 -12.94
CA PHE A 44 -2.82 4.15 -11.91
C PHE A 44 -1.41 4.06 -12.51
N VAL A 45 -0.45 4.80 -11.93
CA VAL A 45 0.93 4.82 -12.39
C VAL A 45 1.81 4.10 -11.40
N TYR A 46 2.48 3.08 -11.86
CA TYR A 46 3.39 2.22 -11.11
C TYR A 46 4.84 2.53 -11.49
N ASP A 47 5.80 2.39 -10.60
CA ASP A 47 7.24 2.52 -10.91
C ASP A 47 7.80 1.31 -11.66
N LYS A 48 7.16 0.15 -11.49
CA LYS A 48 7.47 -1.13 -12.17
C LYS A 48 6.20 -1.95 -12.34
N LYS A 49 6.29 -3.12 -12.98
CA LYS A 49 5.13 -3.98 -13.19
C LYS A 49 4.47 -4.38 -11.87
N PRO A 50 3.13 -4.35 -11.76
CA PRO A 50 2.41 -4.66 -10.52
C PRO A 50 2.69 -6.05 -9.94
N ASP A 51 2.95 -7.05 -10.77
CA ASP A 51 3.26 -8.43 -10.38
C ASP A 51 4.63 -8.60 -9.70
N THR A 52 5.50 -7.59 -9.79
CA THR A 52 6.85 -7.62 -9.20
C THR A 52 6.92 -7.22 -7.73
N SER A 53 5.84 -6.70 -7.17
CA SER A 53 5.79 -6.23 -5.78
C SER A 53 4.39 -6.38 -5.21
N SER A 54 4.27 -6.94 -4.01
CA SER A 54 2.99 -7.07 -3.31
C SER A 54 2.32 -5.71 -3.04
N TRP A 55 3.11 -4.66 -2.84
CA TRP A 55 2.61 -3.30 -2.71
C TRP A 55 1.91 -2.82 -3.98
N LEU A 56 2.55 -3.00 -5.13
CA LEU A 56 1.99 -2.60 -6.42
C LEU A 56 0.82 -3.50 -6.81
N TYR A 57 0.92 -4.79 -6.52
CA TYR A 57 -0.16 -5.75 -6.74
C TYR A 57 -1.42 -5.40 -5.93
N ALA A 58 -1.27 -4.98 -4.69
CA ALA A 58 -2.40 -4.52 -3.88
C ALA A 58 -3.10 -3.29 -4.49
N HIS A 59 -2.35 -2.35 -5.07
CA HIS A 59 -2.92 -1.22 -5.81
C HIS A 59 -3.64 -1.70 -7.09
N GLU A 60 -3.09 -2.67 -7.80
CA GLU A 60 -3.72 -3.24 -8.99
C GLU A 60 -5.03 -3.97 -8.66
N LEU A 61 -5.07 -4.72 -7.56
CA LEU A 61 -6.31 -5.31 -7.05
C LEU A 61 -7.35 -4.22 -6.72
N GLY A 62 -6.92 -3.12 -6.10
CA GLY A 62 -7.78 -1.98 -5.83
C GLY A 62 -8.32 -1.32 -7.10
N ARG A 63 -7.48 -1.19 -8.13
CA ARG A 63 -7.89 -0.67 -9.45
C ARG A 63 -8.95 -1.56 -10.10
N LEU A 64 -8.72 -2.88 -10.14
CA LEU A 64 -9.67 -3.85 -10.71
C LEU A 64 -10.98 -3.87 -9.93
N HIS A 65 -10.90 -3.82 -8.60
CA HIS A 65 -12.08 -3.76 -7.74
C HIS A 65 -12.90 -2.47 -7.95
N LEU A 66 -12.24 -1.35 -8.22
CA LEU A 66 -12.92 -0.10 -8.54
C LEU A 66 -13.76 -0.22 -9.82
N GLU A 67 -13.25 -0.88 -10.87
CA GLU A 67 -14.01 -1.16 -12.10
C GLU A 67 -15.18 -2.12 -11.85
N GLU A 68 -14.98 -3.13 -11.01
CA GLU A 68 -16.04 -4.09 -10.64
C GLU A 68 -17.18 -3.41 -9.89
N VAL A 69 -16.87 -2.51 -8.96
CA VAL A 69 -17.88 -1.84 -8.11
C VAL A 69 -18.59 -0.70 -8.86
N PHE A 70 -17.91 -0.03 -9.79
CA PHE A 70 -18.44 1.13 -10.51
C PHE A 70 -18.32 1.00 -12.04
N PRO A 71 -18.79 -0.08 -12.66
CA PRO A 71 -18.53 -0.38 -14.07
C PRO A 71 -19.06 0.68 -15.04
N GLU A 72 -20.15 1.38 -14.65
CA GLU A 72 -20.78 2.41 -15.48
C GLU A 72 -20.27 3.83 -15.18
N LYS A 73 -19.47 4.02 -14.13
CA LYS A 73 -19.05 5.34 -13.65
C LYS A 73 -17.57 5.61 -13.82
N VAL A 74 -16.74 4.56 -13.87
CA VAL A 74 -15.30 4.70 -14.00
C VAL A 74 -14.76 3.86 -15.13
N GLU A 75 -13.68 4.31 -15.72
CA GLU A 75 -12.76 3.50 -16.52
C GLU A 75 -11.36 3.69 -15.95
N THR A 76 -10.58 2.63 -15.87
CA THR A 76 -9.23 2.73 -15.32
C THR A 76 -8.18 2.31 -16.33
N ARG A 77 -6.99 2.91 -16.23
CA ARG A 77 -5.82 2.60 -17.06
C ARG A 77 -4.59 2.44 -16.20
N CYS A 78 -3.68 1.57 -16.65
CA CYS A 78 -2.42 1.25 -15.97
C CYS A 78 -1.25 1.80 -16.79
N TYR A 79 -0.30 2.48 -16.13
CA TYR A 79 0.91 3.02 -16.72
C TYR A 79 2.13 2.60 -15.89
N ILE A 80 3.28 2.46 -16.55
CA ILE A 80 4.55 2.13 -15.90
C ILE A 80 5.51 3.29 -16.06
N GLY A 81 5.86 3.96 -14.94
CA GLY A 81 6.84 5.04 -14.88
C GLY A 81 6.49 6.34 -15.59
N ASP A 82 5.35 6.42 -16.29
CA ASP A 82 5.04 7.52 -17.20
C ASP A 82 3.80 8.32 -16.73
N VAL A 83 4.03 9.21 -15.78
CA VAL A 83 2.99 10.09 -15.22
C VAL A 83 2.53 11.12 -16.25
N GLU A 84 3.45 11.62 -17.08
CA GLU A 84 3.14 12.63 -18.08
C GLU A 84 2.20 12.06 -19.15
N ARG A 85 2.48 10.86 -19.63
CA ARG A 85 1.60 10.17 -20.58
C ARG A 85 0.22 9.91 -19.98
N ALA A 86 0.16 9.48 -18.72
CA ALA A 86 -1.12 9.28 -18.04
C ALA A 86 -1.95 10.57 -18.02
N ALA A 87 -1.33 11.74 -17.85
CA ALA A 87 -2.00 13.01 -17.89
C ALA A 87 -2.41 13.42 -19.33
N SER A 88 -1.51 13.26 -20.31
CA SER A 88 -1.78 13.62 -21.70
C SER A 88 -2.84 12.75 -22.38
N ASP A 89 -3.02 11.51 -21.94
CA ASP A 89 -4.03 10.57 -22.46
C ASP A 89 -5.46 10.91 -21.97
N GLY A 90 -5.64 12.05 -21.25
CA GLY A 90 -6.95 12.57 -20.86
C GLY A 90 -7.53 11.93 -19.60
N ASN A 91 -6.72 11.30 -18.76
CA ASN A 91 -7.18 10.84 -17.46
C ASN A 91 -7.43 12.03 -16.54
N GLN A 92 -8.56 12.04 -15.86
CA GLN A 92 -8.98 13.12 -14.97
C GLN A 92 -8.38 13.00 -13.57
N VAL A 93 -8.14 11.75 -13.14
CA VAL A 93 -7.54 11.45 -11.84
C VAL A 93 -6.38 10.49 -12.04
N ILE A 94 -5.25 10.76 -11.40
CA ILE A 94 -4.05 9.91 -11.47
C ILE A 94 -3.63 9.53 -10.07
N PHE A 95 -3.53 8.23 -9.81
CA PHE A 95 -2.92 7.67 -8.61
C PHE A 95 -1.50 7.22 -8.92
N THR A 96 -0.50 7.87 -8.33
CA THR A 96 0.88 7.40 -8.38
C THR A 96 1.17 6.58 -7.12
N THR A 97 1.58 5.34 -7.30
CA THR A 97 1.52 4.29 -6.28
C THR A 97 2.70 4.25 -5.32
N THR A 98 3.71 5.07 -5.56
CA THR A 98 4.91 5.17 -4.70
C THR A 98 5.41 6.61 -4.59
N PRO A 99 6.11 6.96 -3.48
CA PRO A 99 6.74 8.27 -3.35
C PRO A 99 7.87 8.50 -4.36
N LEU A 100 8.40 7.46 -5.00
CA LEU A 100 9.40 7.56 -6.05
C LEU A 100 8.91 8.32 -7.29
N LEU A 101 7.59 8.30 -7.53
CA LEU A 101 6.95 9.00 -8.64
C LEU A 101 6.58 10.45 -8.30
N MET A 102 6.89 10.95 -7.09
CA MET A 102 6.56 12.32 -6.69
C MET A 102 7.18 13.39 -7.60
N PRO A 103 8.47 13.31 -8.01
CA PRO A 103 9.06 14.32 -8.88
C PRO A 103 8.35 14.45 -10.23
N ASP A 104 7.94 13.32 -10.82
CA ASP A 104 7.25 13.31 -12.10
C ASP A 104 5.78 13.70 -11.94
N SER A 105 5.16 13.38 -10.80
CA SER A 105 3.84 13.88 -10.42
C SER A 105 3.82 15.41 -10.33
N LEU A 106 4.84 16.02 -9.74
CA LEU A 106 4.96 17.50 -9.65
C LEU A 106 5.09 18.15 -11.02
N LYS A 107 5.92 17.58 -11.90
CA LYS A 107 6.07 18.07 -13.28
C LYS A 107 4.76 17.98 -14.04
N ALA A 108 4.07 16.85 -13.95
CA ALA A 108 2.79 16.63 -14.62
C ALA A 108 1.71 17.56 -14.06
N ALA A 109 1.63 17.79 -12.75
CA ALA A 109 0.65 18.71 -12.15
C ALA A 109 0.85 20.18 -12.58
N LEU A 110 2.08 20.58 -12.87
CA LEU A 110 2.37 21.91 -13.41
C LEU A 110 1.95 22.05 -14.87
N LYS A 111 2.11 21.00 -15.67
CA LYS A 111 1.81 20.98 -17.09
C LYS A 111 0.33 20.76 -17.39
N TYR A 112 -0.36 19.99 -16.54
CA TYR A 112 -1.76 19.59 -16.66
C TYR A 112 -2.53 19.97 -15.37
N PRO A 113 -2.76 21.27 -15.13
CA PRO A 113 -3.34 21.73 -13.86
C PRO A 113 -4.80 21.29 -13.64
N GLU A 114 -5.47 20.85 -14.70
CA GLU A 114 -6.85 20.31 -14.64
C GLU A 114 -6.89 18.85 -14.15
N VAL A 115 -5.76 18.14 -14.18
CA VAL A 115 -5.67 16.74 -13.78
C VAL A 115 -5.42 16.64 -12.27
N GLN A 116 -6.26 15.87 -11.58
CA GLN A 116 -6.07 15.61 -10.16
C GLN A 116 -5.07 14.48 -9.96
N ILE A 117 -3.86 14.79 -9.48
CA ILE A 117 -2.84 13.80 -9.19
C ILE A 117 -2.76 13.56 -7.69
N LEU A 118 -2.80 12.29 -7.27
CA LEU A 118 -2.61 11.86 -5.88
C LEU A 118 -1.41 10.93 -5.79
N ASN A 119 -0.57 11.13 -4.78
CA ASN A 119 0.63 10.29 -4.58
C ASN A 119 0.54 9.45 -3.30
N CYS A 120 0.89 8.18 -3.42
CA CYS A 120 0.96 7.28 -2.28
C CYS A 120 2.23 7.51 -1.48
N SER A 121 2.14 8.34 -0.44
CA SER A 121 3.25 8.62 0.46
C SER A 121 2.78 9.10 1.83
N LEU A 122 3.63 8.89 2.85
CA LEU A 122 3.35 9.31 4.23
C LEU A 122 3.92 10.69 4.57
N ASN A 123 5.06 11.05 4.00
CA ASN A 123 5.89 12.16 4.46
C ASN A 123 6.05 13.30 3.44
N TYR A 124 5.39 13.21 2.29
CA TYR A 124 5.35 14.30 1.34
C TYR A 124 4.02 15.05 1.46
N ALA A 125 4.09 16.34 1.64
CA ALA A 125 2.92 17.20 1.65
C ALA A 125 3.17 18.37 0.70
N TRP A 126 2.63 18.26 -0.52
CA TRP A 126 2.66 19.32 -1.51
C TRP A 126 1.25 19.86 -1.73
N LYS A 127 1.13 21.18 -1.77
CA LYS A 127 -0.18 21.82 -1.91
C LYS A 127 -0.93 21.42 -3.19
N SER A 128 -0.16 21.10 -4.25
CA SER A 128 -0.68 20.70 -5.56
C SER A 128 -0.91 19.19 -5.72
N ILE A 129 -0.36 18.36 -4.84
CA ILE A 129 -0.49 16.91 -4.91
C ILE A 129 -0.90 16.38 -3.53
N PRO A 130 -2.18 16.08 -3.32
CA PRO A 130 -2.64 15.35 -2.14
C PRO A 130 -1.95 13.99 -2.04
N THR A 131 -1.67 13.57 -0.83
CA THR A 131 -1.13 12.25 -0.55
C THR A 131 -2.19 11.34 0.04
N TYR A 132 -2.06 10.06 -0.25
CA TYR A 132 -2.87 9.02 0.38
C TYR A 132 -1.96 7.91 0.89
N TYR A 133 -2.37 7.25 1.96
CA TYR A 133 -1.63 6.11 2.50
C TYR A 133 -2.52 5.31 3.47
N ALA A 134 -2.49 3.99 3.35
CA ALA A 134 -3.08 3.11 4.36
C ALA A 134 -2.09 2.94 5.52
N ARG A 135 -2.58 2.99 6.77
CA ARG A 135 -1.76 2.86 7.99
C ARG A 135 -1.29 1.41 8.21
N MET A 136 -0.54 0.88 7.24
CA MET A 136 -0.10 -0.52 7.21
C MET A 136 0.78 -0.90 8.41
N TYR A 137 1.46 0.08 9.02
CA TYR A 137 2.28 -0.16 10.21
C TYR A 137 1.45 -0.68 11.40
N GLU A 138 0.16 -0.35 11.51
CA GLU A 138 -0.70 -0.90 12.55
C GLU A 138 -0.90 -2.41 12.38
N VAL A 139 -1.16 -2.84 11.14
CA VAL A 139 -1.25 -4.26 10.80
C VAL A 139 0.10 -4.95 10.99
N LYS A 140 1.20 -4.29 10.62
CA LYS A 140 2.56 -4.84 10.80
C LYS A 140 2.92 -5.04 12.27
N PHE A 141 2.45 -4.20 13.16
CA PHE A 141 2.58 -4.43 14.59
C PHE A 141 1.91 -5.75 15.03
N LEU A 142 0.65 -5.97 14.60
CA LEU A 142 -0.07 -7.22 14.90
C LEU A 142 0.64 -8.44 14.31
N THR A 143 1.16 -8.33 13.09
CA THR A 143 1.91 -9.42 12.46
C THR A 143 3.24 -9.69 13.17
N GLY A 144 3.85 -8.66 13.75
CA GLY A 144 5.02 -8.81 14.62
C GLY A 144 4.72 -9.62 15.88
N LEU A 145 3.57 -9.37 16.53
CA LEU A 145 3.12 -10.19 17.68
C LEU A 145 2.94 -11.66 17.29
N ILE A 146 2.31 -11.91 16.15
CA ILE A 146 2.08 -13.27 15.63
C ILE A 146 3.42 -13.95 15.33
N ALA A 147 4.30 -13.29 14.57
CA ALA A 147 5.61 -13.82 14.18
C ALA A 147 6.49 -14.13 15.41
N GLY A 148 6.51 -13.22 16.38
CA GLY A 148 7.22 -13.41 17.64
C GLY A 148 6.71 -14.61 18.45
N SER A 149 5.41 -14.85 18.42
CA SER A 149 4.79 -16.00 19.07
C SER A 149 5.10 -17.33 18.35
N MET A 150 5.16 -17.29 17.01
CA MET A 150 5.41 -18.47 16.17
C MET A 150 6.89 -18.88 16.14
N ALA A 151 7.79 -17.92 16.23
CA ALA A 151 9.23 -18.13 16.08
C ALA A 151 9.88 -18.95 17.22
N LYS A 152 9.18 -19.20 18.32
CA LYS A 152 9.63 -20.05 19.44
C LYS A 152 11.07 -19.76 19.93
N GLY A 153 11.52 -18.52 19.82
CA GLY A 153 12.88 -18.10 20.17
C GLY A 153 13.87 -18.13 19.01
N GLU A 154 13.45 -18.52 17.80
CA GLU A 154 14.27 -18.47 16.59
C GLU A 154 14.36 -17.04 16.03
N ASN A 155 15.32 -16.85 15.11
CA ASN A 155 15.45 -15.57 14.41
C ASN A 155 14.38 -15.41 13.34
N ILE A 156 14.02 -14.15 13.02
CA ILE A 156 13.03 -13.82 12.00
C ILE A 156 13.70 -13.08 10.85
N GLY A 157 13.44 -13.50 9.61
CA GLY A 157 13.77 -12.75 8.41
C GLY A 157 12.65 -11.78 8.04
N TYR A 158 12.99 -10.53 7.70
CA TYR A 158 12.05 -9.54 7.20
C TYR A 158 12.52 -9.01 5.85
N GLU A 159 11.71 -9.21 4.82
CA GLU A 159 12.00 -8.71 3.47
C GLU A 159 11.16 -7.49 3.14
N THR A 160 11.78 -6.51 2.49
CA THR A 160 11.11 -5.30 2.03
C THR A 160 11.80 -4.70 0.81
N ASP A 161 11.10 -3.87 0.05
CA ASP A 161 11.62 -3.33 -1.23
C ASP A 161 12.58 -2.16 -1.02
N TYR A 162 12.06 -0.95 -0.80
CA TYR A 162 12.82 0.29 -0.76
C TYR A 162 12.86 0.90 0.63
N PRO A 163 13.95 1.59 1.03
CA PRO A 163 14.04 2.27 2.32
C PRO A 163 13.27 3.60 2.32
N ILE A 164 11.98 3.55 1.95
CA ILE A 164 11.07 4.69 2.04
C ILE A 164 10.43 4.76 3.42
N TYR A 165 9.95 5.95 3.79
CA TYR A 165 9.40 6.22 5.12
C TYR A 165 8.33 5.22 5.56
N GLY A 166 7.40 4.85 4.65
CA GLY A 166 6.36 3.87 4.93
C GLY A 166 6.91 2.49 5.30
N ASN A 167 7.93 2.02 4.58
CA ASN A 167 8.57 0.74 4.87
C ASN A 167 9.34 0.78 6.19
N ILE A 168 10.02 1.88 6.49
CA ILE A 168 10.71 2.05 7.78
C ILE A 168 9.69 2.01 8.95
N ALA A 169 8.55 2.69 8.80
CA ALA A 169 7.48 2.63 9.80
C ALA A 169 6.94 1.21 9.99
N ASN A 170 6.76 0.46 8.90
CA ASN A 170 6.31 -0.93 8.91
C ASN A 170 7.31 -1.84 9.63
N ILE A 171 8.60 -1.72 9.32
CA ILE A 171 9.68 -2.49 9.96
C ILE A 171 9.70 -2.23 11.46
N ASN A 172 9.68 -0.96 11.86
CA ASN A 172 9.71 -0.58 13.26
C ASN A 172 8.49 -1.12 14.02
N ALA A 173 7.30 -0.99 13.46
CA ALA A 173 6.07 -1.51 14.07
C ALA A 173 6.12 -3.04 14.24
N PHE A 174 6.57 -3.75 13.19
CA PHE A 174 6.78 -5.20 13.26
C PHE A 174 7.78 -5.57 14.36
N ALA A 175 8.92 -4.91 14.41
CA ALA A 175 9.97 -5.17 15.40
C ALA A 175 9.47 -4.93 16.83
N ILE A 176 8.69 -3.89 17.06
CA ILE A 176 8.05 -3.62 18.35
C ILE A 176 7.12 -4.78 18.73
N GLY A 177 6.28 -5.24 17.78
CA GLY A 177 5.39 -6.39 18.01
C GLY A 177 6.15 -7.65 18.40
N VAL A 178 7.21 -8.00 17.69
CA VAL A 178 8.09 -9.14 18.01
C VAL A 178 8.71 -8.99 19.40
N ALA A 179 9.28 -7.83 19.69
CA ALA A 179 9.96 -7.58 20.97
C ALA A 179 8.98 -7.61 22.18
N MET A 180 7.73 -7.27 21.98
CA MET A 180 6.70 -7.39 23.03
C MET A 180 6.42 -8.84 23.41
N VAL A 181 6.58 -9.79 22.49
CA VAL A 181 6.40 -11.23 22.75
C VAL A 181 7.69 -11.84 23.27
N ASN A 182 8.79 -11.61 22.58
CA ASN A 182 10.10 -12.12 22.97
C ASN A 182 11.21 -11.14 22.54
N PRO A 183 11.77 -10.37 23.48
CA PRO A 183 12.80 -9.37 23.19
C PRO A 183 14.16 -9.95 22.76
N ASN A 184 14.36 -11.28 22.88
CA ASN A 184 15.60 -11.94 22.49
C ASN A 184 15.63 -12.34 21.01
N ILE A 185 14.49 -12.29 20.31
CA ILE A 185 14.42 -12.62 18.89
C ILE A 185 15.13 -11.53 18.09
N LYS A 186 16.03 -11.94 17.20
CA LYS A 186 16.71 -11.05 16.25
C LYS A 186 15.95 -11.03 14.93
N ILE A 187 15.78 -9.82 14.38
CA ILE A 187 15.15 -9.62 13.08
C ILE A 187 16.25 -9.28 12.08
N TYR A 188 16.37 -10.08 11.02
CA TYR A 188 17.29 -9.88 9.92
C TYR A 188 16.56 -9.21 8.76
N LEU A 189 16.95 -7.97 8.46
CA LEU A 189 16.33 -7.17 7.41
C LEU A 189 17.04 -7.41 6.07
N ASN A 190 16.27 -7.76 5.04
CA ASN A 190 16.72 -7.89 3.67
C ASN A 190 16.01 -6.89 2.76
N TRP A 191 16.81 -6.05 2.06
CA TRP A 191 16.30 -5.15 1.05
C TRP A 191 16.34 -5.80 -0.33
N THR A 192 15.18 -5.98 -0.97
CA THR A 192 15.06 -6.65 -2.28
C THR A 192 15.24 -5.72 -3.46
N SER A 193 15.15 -4.40 -3.25
CA SER A 193 15.35 -3.40 -4.32
C SER A 193 16.82 -3.28 -4.73
N GLY A 194 17.10 -3.46 -6.01
CA GLY A 194 18.38 -3.14 -6.63
C GLY A 194 19.43 -4.25 -6.60
N LYS A 195 19.08 -5.49 -6.29
CA LYS A 195 20.00 -6.63 -6.40
C LYS A 195 19.28 -7.84 -6.98
N GLU A 196 19.44 -8.02 -8.26
CA GLU A 196 19.48 -9.37 -8.82
C GLU A 196 20.69 -10.05 -8.16
N ASP A 197 20.46 -11.24 -7.58
CA ASP A 197 21.49 -12.12 -7.00
C ASP A 197 22.31 -11.59 -5.81
N LYS A 198 21.73 -11.61 -4.61
CA LYS A 198 22.52 -12.01 -3.44
C LYS A 198 21.80 -13.11 -2.69
N LYS A 199 22.50 -14.26 -2.61
CA LYS A 199 22.19 -15.36 -1.72
C LYS A 199 21.72 -14.78 -0.40
N THR A 200 20.47 -15.01 -0.07
CA THR A 200 19.94 -14.87 1.27
C THR A 200 20.92 -15.53 2.23
N ALA A 201 21.29 -14.83 3.30
CA ALA A 201 22.01 -15.44 4.41
C ALA A 201 21.31 -16.75 4.76
N ASP A 202 22.09 -17.78 5.12
CA ASP A 202 21.64 -19.15 5.42
C ASP A 202 20.22 -19.18 5.98
N THR A 203 19.27 -19.48 5.10
CA THR A 203 17.82 -19.43 5.39
C THR A 203 17.35 -20.67 6.15
N GLU A 204 18.24 -21.63 6.38
CA GLU A 204 17.89 -22.89 7.05
C GLU A 204 17.51 -22.75 8.53
N GLN A 205 17.75 -21.57 9.14
CA GLN A 205 17.44 -21.30 10.55
C GLN A 205 16.50 -20.09 10.77
N LEU A 206 15.92 -19.54 9.72
CA LEU A 206 15.07 -18.36 9.83
C LEU A 206 13.60 -18.72 9.59
N ALA A 207 12.75 -18.40 10.54
CA ALA A 207 11.32 -18.28 10.25
C ALA A 207 11.13 -17.05 9.35
N VAL A 208 10.95 -17.27 8.04
CA VAL A 208 10.78 -16.18 7.08
C VAL A 208 9.33 -15.72 7.10
N VAL A 209 9.10 -14.53 7.62
CA VAL A 209 7.84 -13.81 7.43
C VAL A 209 8.06 -12.74 6.38
N SER A 210 7.70 -13.02 5.15
CA SER A 210 7.80 -12.06 4.06
C SER A 210 6.75 -10.97 4.19
N ALA A 211 7.15 -9.71 4.02
CA ALA A 211 6.20 -8.61 3.90
C ALA A 211 5.26 -8.78 2.68
N LYS A 212 5.70 -9.53 1.67
CA LYS A 212 4.91 -9.89 0.49
C LYS A 212 3.77 -10.83 0.83
N ASP A 213 4.03 -11.81 1.70
CA ASP A 213 3.10 -12.90 2.00
C ASP A 213 1.84 -12.43 2.75
N MET A 214 1.88 -11.24 3.32
CA MET A 214 0.75 -10.69 4.08
C MET A 214 -0.23 -9.86 3.25
N ILE A 215 0.10 -9.55 2.01
CA ILE A 215 -0.70 -8.67 1.14
C ILE A 215 -1.16 -9.43 -0.11
N SER A 216 -0.46 -10.49 -0.52
CA SER A 216 -0.85 -11.31 -1.67
C SER A 216 -1.68 -12.52 -1.25
N ALA A 217 -2.71 -12.85 -2.01
CA ALA A 217 -3.52 -14.05 -1.80
C ALA A 217 -2.66 -15.34 -1.83
N ASP A 218 -1.56 -15.33 -2.57
CA ASP A 218 -0.62 -16.45 -2.67
C ASP A 218 0.21 -16.66 -1.40
N GLY A 219 0.41 -15.64 -0.59
CA GLY A 219 1.09 -15.73 0.70
C GLY A 219 0.27 -16.43 1.79
N TYR A 220 -1.05 -16.54 1.61
CA TYR A 220 -1.93 -17.25 2.55
C TYR A 220 -1.82 -18.79 2.46
N ASN A 221 -1.19 -19.31 1.41
CA ASN A 221 -1.12 -20.74 1.11
C ASN A 221 0.29 -21.35 1.28
N ARG A 222 1.21 -20.65 1.95
CA ARG A 222 2.55 -21.17 2.24
C ARG A 222 2.82 -21.30 3.72
#